data_4659e27430edac513a53e139c867523a
#
_entry.id   4659e27430edac513a53e139c867523a
#
_cell.length_a   1.000
_cell.length_b   1.000
_cell.length_c   1.000
_cell.angle_alpha   90.00
_cell.angle_beta   90.00
_cell.angle_gamma   90.00
#
_symmetry.space_group_name_H-M   'P 1'
#
loop_
_entity.id
_entity.type
_entity.pdbx_description
1 polymer ?
#
loop_
_entity_poly.entity_id
_entity_poly.type
_entity_poly.pdbx_seq_one_letter_code
_entity_poly.pdbx_strand_id
1 'polypeptide(L)'
;MIQVNFDGLCQPTNPGGIACYAFIIKKNGTTIHSGYGVAGEPFSKDSTNNVAEYTALARALEWLVANNLVSEKVEIKSDSKLVVNQLAGIYKVKGKRIIPLCKQVLLLRTKFSDIEIKWIPRGENKEADRLTNIAYNKALQENPEYLDKAIKEGRG
;
A
#
# COMPACT_ATOMS: atom_id res chain seq x y z
N MET A 1 9.78 -14.06 13.52
CA MET A 1 9.44 -12.64 13.25
C MET A 1 8.80 -12.49 11.89
N ILE A 2 7.77 -11.71 11.81
CA ILE A 2 7.09 -11.38 10.56
C ILE A 2 7.62 -10.03 10.06
N GLN A 3 7.90 -9.95 8.77
CA GLN A 3 8.27 -8.70 8.10
C GLN A 3 7.26 -8.39 7.01
N VAL A 4 6.81 -7.13 6.96
CA VAL A 4 5.88 -6.65 5.95
C VAL A 4 6.53 -5.49 5.22
N ASN A 5 6.63 -5.58 3.90
CA ASN A 5 6.98 -4.46 3.05
C ASN A 5 5.75 -4.07 2.24
N PHE A 6 5.47 -2.79 2.13
CA PHE A 6 4.36 -2.33 1.30
C PHE A 6 4.72 -1.09 0.51
N ASP A 7 3.98 -0.86 -0.56
CA ASP A 7 4.19 0.28 -1.44
C ASP A 7 2.88 0.62 -2.17
N GLY A 8 2.84 1.81 -2.75
CA GLY A 8 1.73 2.27 -3.56
C GLY A 8 2.23 3.20 -4.66
N LEU A 9 1.54 3.17 -5.80
CA LEU A 9 1.78 4.12 -6.88
C LEU A 9 0.45 4.70 -7.38
N CYS A 10 0.53 5.80 -8.08
CA CYS A 10 -0.60 6.35 -8.81
C CYS A 10 -0.07 6.94 -10.11
N GLN A 11 -0.45 6.34 -11.23
CA GLN A 11 0.03 6.70 -12.56
C GLN A 11 -1.13 6.73 -13.55
N PRO A 12 -1.06 7.53 -14.64
CA PRO A 12 0.06 8.38 -15.04
C PRO A 12 0.13 9.71 -14.28
N THR A 13 -0.91 10.05 -13.53
CA THR A 13 -0.98 11.28 -12.74
C THR A 13 -1.33 10.97 -11.28
N ASN A 14 -0.87 11.80 -10.37
CA ASN A 14 -1.16 11.67 -8.94
C ASN A 14 -1.54 13.06 -8.40
N PRO A 15 -2.80 13.33 -8.04
CA PRO A 15 -3.96 12.43 -8.06
C PRO A 15 -4.56 12.22 -9.45
N GLY A 16 -5.53 11.30 -9.52
CA GLY A 16 -6.38 11.15 -10.70
C GLY A 16 -5.95 10.09 -11.70
N GLY A 17 -4.89 9.34 -11.41
CA GLY A 17 -4.49 8.17 -12.20
C GLY A 17 -5.09 6.87 -11.68
N ILE A 18 -4.37 5.78 -11.91
CA ILE A 18 -4.71 4.46 -11.36
C ILE A 18 -3.82 4.24 -10.15
N ALA A 19 -4.42 4.14 -8.97
CA ALA A 19 -3.72 3.85 -7.74
C ALA A 19 -3.56 2.33 -7.60
N CYS A 20 -2.31 1.88 -7.40
CA CYS A 20 -2.02 0.45 -7.26
C CYS A 20 -1.24 0.20 -5.98
N TYR A 21 -1.62 -0.85 -5.27
CA TYR A 21 -1.01 -1.24 -4.01
C TYR A 21 -0.27 -2.56 -4.14
N ALA A 22 0.71 -2.77 -3.28
CA ALA A 22 1.38 -4.05 -3.15
C ALA A 22 1.93 -4.23 -1.74
N PHE A 23 1.97 -5.49 -1.30
CA PHE A 23 2.61 -5.86 -0.04
C PHE A 23 3.25 -7.24 -0.16
N ILE A 24 4.27 -7.46 0.66
CA ILE A 24 4.97 -8.74 0.75
C ILE A 24 5.11 -9.07 2.23
N ILE A 25 4.77 -10.30 2.60
CA ILE A 25 4.85 -10.78 3.98
C ILE A 25 5.87 -11.91 4.03
N LYS A 26 6.86 -11.76 4.90
CA LYS A 26 7.90 -12.76 5.11
C LYS A 26 7.88 -13.23 6.56
N LYS A 27 8.15 -14.52 6.76
CA LYS A 27 8.38 -15.11 8.07
C LYS A 27 9.78 -15.70 8.09
N ASN A 28 10.63 -15.20 9.00
CA ASN A 28 12.01 -15.63 9.10
C ASN A 28 12.77 -15.60 7.75
N GLY A 29 12.54 -14.52 6.99
CA GLY A 29 13.20 -14.28 5.70
C GLY A 29 12.58 -14.98 4.50
N THR A 30 11.57 -15.84 4.70
CA THR A 30 10.88 -16.53 3.61
C THR A 30 9.54 -15.88 3.32
N THR A 31 9.26 -15.58 2.05
CA THR A 31 7.96 -15.02 1.64
C THR A 31 6.86 -16.05 1.86
N ILE A 32 5.88 -15.71 2.69
CA ILE A 32 4.72 -16.57 2.97
C ILE A 32 3.45 -16.09 2.28
N HIS A 33 3.39 -14.82 1.91
CA HIS A 33 2.26 -14.26 1.17
C HIS A 33 2.65 -12.93 0.53
N SER A 34 2.00 -12.60 -0.57
CA SER A 34 2.08 -11.28 -1.20
C SER A 34 0.76 -10.96 -1.88
N GLY A 35 0.49 -9.67 -2.07
CA GLY A 35 -0.70 -9.24 -2.77
C GLY A 35 -0.46 -7.93 -3.49
N TYR A 36 -1.23 -7.69 -4.53
CA TYR A 36 -1.22 -6.44 -5.28
C TYR A 36 -2.57 -6.23 -5.97
N GLY A 37 -2.85 -5.00 -6.35
CA GLY A 37 -4.08 -4.70 -7.06
C GLY A 37 -4.31 -3.22 -7.23
N VAL A 38 -5.50 -2.89 -7.72
CA VAL A 38 -5.94 -1.50 -7.88
C VAL A 38 -6.66 -1.06 -6.60
N ALA A 39 -6.31 0.13 -6.10
CA ALA A 39 -6.91 0.72 -4.92
C ALA A 39 -7.96 1.75 -5.35
N GLY A 40 -9.23 1.47 -5.05
CA GLY A 40 -10.33 2.38 -5.35
C GLY A 40 -10.67 2.47 -6.84
N GLU A 41 -11.40 3.50 -7.22
CA GLU A 41 -11.87 3.71 -8.58
C GLU A 41 -10.79 4.40 -9.43
N PRO A 42 -10.37 3.79 -10.57
CA PRO A 42 -9.39 4.42 -11.44
C PRO A 42 -9.84 5.79 -11.95
N PHE A 43 -8.89 6.69 -12.09
CA PHE A 43 -9.09 8.05 -12.61
C PHE A 43 -10.01 8.93 -11.76
N SER A 44 -10.24 8.52 -10.52
CA SER A 44 -10.95 9.33 -9.54
C SER A 44 -10.02 10.42 -8.98
N LYS A 45 -10.58 11.55 -8.58
CA LYS A 45 -9.81 12.59 -7.86
C LYS A 45 -9.22 12.08 -6.55
N ASP A 46 -9.78 10.99 -6.00
CA ASP A 46 -9.31 10.34 -4.77
C ASP A 46 -8.27 9.25 -5.03
N SER A 47 -7.96 8.96 -6.30
CA SER A 47 -6.90 8.01 -6.66
C SER A 47 -5.55 8.67 -6.43
N THR A 48 -4.85 8.25 -5.38
CA THR A 48 -3.54 8.78 -5.00
C THR A 48 -2.60 7.64 -4.60
N ASN A 49 -1.30 7.89 -4.67
CA ASN A 49 -0.33 6.94 -4.15
C ASN A 49 -0.53 6.72 -2.64
N ASN A 50 -0.92 7.74 -1.90
CA ASN A 50 -1.14 7.63 -0.46
C ASN A 50 -2.31 6.69 -0.12
N VAL A 51 -3.41 6.78 -0.89
CA VAL A 51 -4.54 5.83 -0.77
C VAL A 51 -4.05 4.40 -1.05
N ALA A 52 -3.24 4.21 -2.09
CA ALA A 52 -2.69 2.90 -2.42
C ALA A 52 -1.81 2.36 -1.30
N GLU A 53 -0.96 3.20 -0.72
CA GLU A 53 -0.07 2.81 0.37
C GLU A 53 -0.84 2.35 1.62
N TYR A 54 -1.86 3.10 2.03
CA TYR A 54 -2.72 2.70 3.15
C TYR A 54 -3.52 1.42 2.84
N THR A 55 -3.98 1.28 1.60
CA THR A 55 -4.68 0.06 1.17
C THR A 55 -3.77 -1.16 1.27
N ALA A 56 -2.51 -1.03 0.82
CA ALA A 56 -1.53 -2.11 0.92
C ALA A 56 -1.33 -2.54 2.37
N LEU A 57 -1.14 -1.59 3.26
CA LEU A 57 -0.94 -1.89 4.68
C LEU A 57 -2.17 -2.52 5.31
N ALA A 58 -3.36 -2.00 5.02
CA ALA A 58 -4.61 -2.57 5.55
C ALA A 58 -4.78 -4.03 5.09
N ARG A 59 -4.55 -4.31 3.81
CA ARG A 59 -4.66 -5.67 3.26
C ARG A 59 -3.65 -6.62 3.90
N ALA A 60 -2.41 -6.17 4.10
CA ALA A 60 -1.39 -6.98 4.76
C ALA A 60 -1.78 -7.33 6.20
N LEU A 61 -2.25 -6.35 6.97
CA LEU A 61 -2.66 -6.58 8.36
C LEU A 61 -3.89 -7.47 8.45
N GLU A 62 -4.86 -7.29 7.56
CA GLU A 62 -6.05 -8.16 7.49
C GLU A 62 -5.64 -9.61 7.26
N TRP A 63 -4.70 -9.85 6.36
CA TRP A 63 -4.22 -11.20 6.07
C TRP A 63 -3.55 -11.83 7.30
N LEU A 64 -2.71 -11.06 8.00
CA LEU A 64 -2.04 -11.55 9.22
C LEU A 64 -3.05 -11.91 10.31
N VAL A 65 -4.09 -11.09 10.49
CA VAL A 65 -5.16 -11.37 11.46
C VAL A 65 -5.90 -12.64 11.06
N ALA A 66 -6.28 -12.78 9.79
CA ALA A 66 -7.04 -13.93 9.28
C ALA A 66 -6.23 -15.24 9.40
N ASN A 67 -4.91 -15.17 9.40
CA ASN A 67 -4.03 -16.34 9.49
C ASN A 67 -3.43 -16.54 10.88
N ASN A 68 -3.98 -15.89 11.90
CA ASN A 68 -3.61 -16.05 13.31
C ASN A 68 -2.14 -15.76 13.61
N LEU A 69 -1.57 -14.72 12.98
CA LEU A 69 -0.19 -14.32 13.17
C LEU A 69 -0.03 -13.09 14.08
N VAL A 70 -1.08 -12.74 14.84
CA VAL A 70 -1.10 -11.55 15.68
C VAL A 70 -0.23 -11.64 16.94
N SER A 71 0.15 -12.85 17.35
CA SER A 71 1.05 -13.08 18.50
C SER A 71 2.53 -13.00 18.12
N GLU A 72 2.84 -13.04 16.83
CA GLU A 72 4.19 -12.92 16.33
C GLU A 72 4.66 -11.46 16.37
N LYS A 73 5.96 -11.25 16.53
CA LYS A 73 6.53 -9.90 16.36
C LYS A 73 6.44 -9.52 14.88
N VAL A 74 5.86 -8.35 14.61
CA VAL A 74 5.67 -7.85 13.25
C VAL A 74 6.45 -6.55 13.06
N GLU A 75 7.29 -6.52 12.03
CA GLU A 75 8.01 -5.33 11.62
C GLU A 75 7.53 -4.91 10.24
N ILE A 76 6.95 -3.72 10.15
CA ILE A 76 6.43 -3.16 8.90
C ILE A 76 7.44 -2.14 8.38
N LYS A 77 7.74 -2.23 7.08
CA LYS A 77 8.70 -1.35 6.42
C LYS A 77 8.05 -0.67 5.23
N SER A 78 8.28 0.64 5.12
CA SER A 78 7.75 1.46 4.03
C SER A 78 8.73 2.58 3.70
N ASP A 79 8.80 2.96 2.43
CA ASP A 79 9.56 4.12 2.00
C ASP A 79 8.73 5.41 1.99
N SER A 80 7.48 5.34 2.44
CA SER A 80 6.63 6.52 2.58
C SER A 80 6.81 7.17 3.94
N LYS A 81 7.56 8.27 3.99
CA LYS A 81 7.70 9.07 5.21
C LYS A 81 6.35 9.60 5.70
N LEU A 82 5.47 9.96 4.76
CA LEU A 82 4.16 10.50 5.10
C LEU A 82 3.34 9.47 5.89
N VAL A 83 3.20 8.26 5.37
CA VAL A 83 2.42 7.20 6.03
C VAL A 83 3.03 6.83 7.38
N VAL A 84 4.35 6.60 7.41
CA VAL A 84 5.04 6.23 8.65
C VAL A 84 4.85 7.31 9.72
N ASN A 85 5.00 8.57 9.37
CA ASN A 85 4.87 9.69 10.32
C ASN A 85 3.41 9.96 10.69
N GLN A 86 2.46 9.72 9.81
CA GLN A 86 1.04 9.82 10.15
C GLN A 86 0.64 8.75 11.17
N LEU A 87 1.10 7.51 10.97
CA LEU A 87 0.80 6.41 11.90
C LEU A 87 1.52 6.56 13.24
N ALA A 88 2.66 7.24 13.25
CA ALA A 88 3.39 7.58 14.48
C ALA A 88 2.80 8.78 15.22
N GLY A 89 1.80 9.46 14.64
CA GLY A 89 1.20 10.65 15.24
C GLY A 89 2.02 11.93 15.07
N ILE A 90 3.10 11.90 14.27
CA ILE A 90 3.96 13.05 14.02
C ILE A 90 3.34 14.00 13.00
N TYR A 91 2.78 13.44 11.93
CA TYR A 91 2.09 14.19 10.89
C TYR A 91 0.58 14.03 11.00
N LYS A 92 -0.14 15.14 10.77
CA LYS A 92 -1.61 15.13 10.80
C LYS A 92 -2.16 14.33 9.61
N VAL A 93 -3.20 13.55 9.87
CA VAL A 93 -3.91 12.80 8.84
C VAL A 93 -5.00 13.68 8.24
N LYS A 94 -4.97 13.86 6.93
CA LYS A 94 -5.93 14.69 6.18
C LYS A 94 -6.48 13.91 4.99
N GLY A 95 -7.68 14.27 4.56
CA GLY A 95 -8.32 13.71 3.37
C GLY A 95 -9.43 12.73 3.69
N LYS A 96 -10.51 12.84 2.90
CA LYS A 96 -11.72 12.03 3.11
C LYS A 96 -11.49 10.54 2.95
N ARG A 97 -10.56 10.16 2.04
CA ARG A 97 -10.26 8.74 1.80
C ARG A 97 -9.20 8.21 2.76
N ILE A 98 -8.26 9.06 3.15
CA ILE A 98 -7.14 8.67 4.01
C ILE A 98 -7.60 8.45 5.45
N ILE A 99 -8.45 9.31 5.99
CA ILE A 99 -8.90 9.22 7.37
C ILE A 99 -9.54 7.85 7.67
N PRO A 100 -10.51 7.34 6.88
CA PRO A 100 -11.07 6.01 7.14
C PRO A 100 -10.04 4.89 7.04
N LEU A 101 -9.13 4.95 6.06
CA LEU A 101 -8.08 3.96 5.89
C LEU A 101 -7.11 3.96 7.06
N CYS A 102 -6.71 5.14 7.51
CA CYS A 102 -5.84 5.27 8.68
C CYS A 102 -6.50 4.70 9.93
N LYS A 103 -7.80 4.99 10.15
CA LYS A 103 -8.57 4.41 11.26
C LYS A 103 -8.61 2.89 11.19
N GLN A 104 -8.83 2.33 10.00
CA GLN A 104 -8.84 0.89 9.80
C GLN A 104 -7.50 0.27 10.18
N VAL A 105 -6.39 0.87 9.72
CA VAL A 105 -5.04 0.41 10.03
C VAL A 105 -4.78 0.47 11.53
N LEU A 106 -5.15 1.56 12.18
CA LEU A 106 -4.95 1.72 13.62
C LEU A 106 -5.75 0.69 14.42
N LEU A 107 -7.00 0.40 14.02
CA LEU A 107 -7.81 -0.64 14.65
C LEU A 107 -7.20 -2.03 14.46
N LEU A 108 -6.74 -2.35 13.25
CA LEU A 108 -6.07 -3.62 12.98
C LEU A 108 -4.80 -3.76 13.81
N ARG A 109 -4.05 -2.68 13.94
CA ARG A 109 -2.81 -2.63 14.72
C ARG A 109 -3.03 -3.02 16.19
N THR A 110 -4.16 -2.65 16.77
CA THR A 110 -4.48 -3.00 18.18
C THR A 110 -4.57 -4.50 18.43
N LYS A 111 -4.77 -5.30 17.39
CA LYS A 111 -4.90 -6.76 17.51
C LYS A 111 -3.56 -7.48 17.65
N PHE A 112 -2.44 -6.78 17.41
CA PHE A 112 -1.11 -7.36 17.44
C PHE A 112 -0.46 -7.12 18.80
N SER A 113 0.25 -8.14 19.30
CA SER A 113 0.95 -8.04 20.58
C SER A 113 2.23 -7.21 20.50
N ASP A 114 2.93 -7.26 19.35
CA ASP A 114 4.18 -6.52 19.14
C ASP A 114 4.31 -6.15 17.67
N ILE A 115 4.06 -4.89 17.34
CA ILE A 115 4.09 -4.40 15.96
C ILE A 115 4.78 -3.05 15.88
N GLU A 116 5.73 -2.93 14.97
CA GLU A 116 6.47 -1.70 14.70
C GLU A 116 6.34 -1.31 13.24
N ILE A 117 6.38 0.00 12.97
CA ILE A 117 6.41 0.54 11.61
C ILE A 117 7.69 1.36 11.48
N LYS A 118 8.49 1.03 10.45
CA LYS A 118 9.77 1.71 10.20
C LYS A 118 9.80 2.26 8.78
N TRP A 119 10.40 3.44 8.66
CA TRP A 119 10.74 3.97 7.34
C TRP A 119 12.02 3.33 6.85
N ILE A 120 12.06 2.99 5.56
CA ILE A 120 13.25 2.51 4.86
C ILE A 120 13.46 3.33 3.58
N PRO A 121 14.71 3.45 3.11
CA PRO A 121 14.96 4.08 1.82
C PRO A 121 14.28 3.33 0.67
N ARG A 122 13.90 4.05 -0.37
CA ARG A 122 13.22 3.47 -1.54
C ARG A 122 13.99 2.31 -2.17
N GLY A 123 15.31 2.39 -2.20
CA GLY A 123 16.16 1.32 -2.74
C GLY A 123 16.08 0.00 -1.96
N GLU A 124 15.57 0.03 -0.73
CA GLU A 124 15.38 -1.15 0.11
C GLU A 124 13.96 -1.70 0.03
N ASN A 125 13.07 -1.08 -0.77
CA ASN A 125 11.68 -1.49 -0.94
C ASN A 125 11.37 -1.94 -2.39
N LYS A 126 12.35 -2.48 -3.07
CA LYS A 126 12.28 -2.81 -4.50
C LYS A 126 11.26 -3.89 -4.85
N GLU A 127 11.10 -4.89 -3.99
CA GLU A 127 10.14 -5.97 -4.26
C GLU A 127 8.70 -5.46 -4.27
N ALA A 128 8.34 -4.64 -3.29
CA ALA A 128 7.00 -4.07 -3.22
C ALA A 128 6.78 -3.08 -4.39
N ASP A 129 7.78 -2.26 -4.70
CA ASP A 129 7.72 -1.34 -5.84
C ASP A 129 7.50 -2.11 -7.14
N ARG A 130 8.22 -3.19 -7.37
CA ARG A 130 8.04 -4.04 -8.56
C ARG A 130 6.62 -4.57 -8.67
N LEU A 131 6.02 -5.00 -7.57
CA LEU A 131 4.65 -5.52 -7.58
C LEU A 131 3.62 -4.43 -7.86
N THR A 132 3.84 -3.19 -7.43
CA THR A 132 2.94 -2.09 -7.81
C THR A 132 2.96 -1.83 -9.31
N ASN A 133 4.13 -1.94 -9.93
CA ASN A 133 4.25 -1.80 -11.38
C ASN A 133 3.59 -2.96 -12.13
N ILE A 134 3.70 -4.18 -11.61
CA ILE A 134 2.99 -5.35 -12.16
C ILE A 134 1.47 -5.10 -12.08
N ALA A 135 0.98 -4.61 -10.95
CA ALA A 135 -0.44 -4.30 -10.78
C ALA A 135 -0.92 -3.26 -11.81
N TYR A 136 -0.13 -2.22 -12.01
CA TYR A 136 -0.45 -1.16 -12.97
C TYR A 136 -0.50 -1.71 -14.40
N ASN A 137 0.52 -2.44 -14.83
CA ASN A 137 0.59 -3.01 -16.17
C ASN A 137 -0.56 -4.01 -16.41
N LYS A 138 -0.88 -4.82 -15.41
CA LYS A 138 -1.98 -5.76 -15.48
C LYS A 138 -3.33 -5.06 -15.63
N ALA A 139 -3.53 -3.97 -14.89
CA ALA A 139 -4.74 -3.16 -15.00
C ALA A 139 -4.94 -2.61 -16.41
N LEU A 140 -3.85 -2.12 -17.03
CA LEU A 140 -3.90 -1.63 -18.41
C LEU A 140 -4.17 -2.74 -19.42
N GLN A 141 -3.57 -3.91 -19.23
CA GLN A 141 -3.77 -5.07 -20.12
C GLN A 141 -5.20 -5.61 -20.07
N GLU A 142 -5.77 -5.68 -18.88
CA GLU A 142 -7.12 -6.21 -18.68
C GLU A 142 -8.22 -5.20 -19.02
N ASN A 143 -7.87 -3.92 -19.14
CA ASN A 143 -8.82 -2.83 -19.39
C ASN A 143 -8.26 -1.89 -20.45
N PRO A 144 -8.44 -2.21 -21.76
CA PRO A 144 -7.91 -1.39 -22.85
C PRO A 144 -8.34 0.09 -22.79
N GLU A 145 -9.54 0.36 -22.29
CA GLU A 145 -10.02 1.72 -22.08
C GLU A 145 -9.15 2.51 -21.09
N TYR A 146 -8.55 1.83 -20.11
CA TYR A 146 -7.63 2.47 -19.17
C TYR A 146 -6.33 2.90 -19.85
N LEU A 147 -5.85 2.07 -20.78
CA LEU A 147 -4.63 2.40 -21.55
C LEU A 147 -4.84 3.67 -22.38
N ASP A 148 -5.96 3.78 -23.09
CA ASP A 148 -6.28 4.95 -23.88
C ASP A 148 -6.35 6.20 -23.00
N LYS A 149 -7.03 6.11 -21.87
CA LYS A 149 -7.17 7.22 -20.94
C LYS A 149 -5.84 7.58 -20.29
N ALA A 150 -5.01 6.60 -19.94
CA ALA A 150 -3.69 6.83 -19.38
C ALA A 150 -2.78 7.57 -20.36
N ILE A 151 -2.84 7.23 -21.65
CA ILE A 151 -2.08 7.93 -22.69
C ILE A 151 -2.52 9.40 -22.79
N LYS A 152 -3.81 9.66 -22.79
CA LYS A 152 -4.35 11.01 -22.86
C LYS A 152 -3.94 11.85 -21.64
N GLU A 153 -4.08 11.29 -20.44
CA GLU A 153 -3.77 11.99 -19.18
C GLU A 153 -2.27 12.19 -19.03
N GLY A 154 -1.45 11.22 -19.47
CA GLY A 154 0.00 11.34 -19.43
C GLY A 154 0.56 12.41 -20.35
N ARG A 155 -0.20 12.85 -21.35
CA ARG A 155 0.21 13.93 -22.28
C ARG A 155 -0.25 15.31 -21.82
N GLY A 156 -1.24 15.33 -20.93
CA GLY A 156 -1.74 16.55 -20.34
C GLY A 156 -0.90 17.04 -19.20
#